data_1b512c9213b09ff2e9bc41cfb20754d7
#
_entry.id   1b512c9213b09ff2e9bc41cfb20754d7
#
_cell.length_a   1.000
_cell.length_b   1.000
_cell.length_c   1.000
_cell.angle_alpha   90.00
_cell.angle_beta   90.00
_cell.angle_gamma   90.00
#
_symmetry.space_group_name_H-M   'P 1'
#
loop_
_entity.id
_entity.type
_entity.pdbx_description
1 polymer ?
#
loop_
_entity_poly.entity_id
_entity_poly.type
_entity_poly.pdbx_seq_one_letter_code
_entity_poly.pdbx_strand_id
1 'polypeptide(L)'
;MTRTFVVGLDGASWRLLDPWIEDGTLPNLAALREESSWAQTRSCLPPVTFPNWKCYSSGKDPGDFGVYWFERVDLDAETIEVMNGGDFDTVELWDYLNDEGQSAGVINMPTMYPPREVEDVVVAGGPDAVEGEYRSIDSGYTHPSGLDDELADRFDYRVHPEPLLSGNDERGEEVDAILDLLEKRFEVAVTLAEERDLEYVHVTLFYLNVLHHFFWDEEPSKRAWQLVDEWVGKLDDMDDTNLVLMSDHGSAPTTTEFYVNEWLAEQGYQARERTVEDVLRPLGLDRENLLRVAKTAGVVDLLAETIPERIQQLIPQREGAKRARKLEAVDLDRTQAVASGQGPIYLNDDFDVESVRESLMADLRQVEDDEGKLFTGVYKGEEVYDGPYADEAPEIVVDMRPGVHVNDGIGGGEITTAPDRWAAENTPQGIFLASGPDFEARGQLKQMSILDMAPTLLVAHDCDVPTDMHGEVLPIFDDDRTWDSREPISLGGTGAAEDSEEVAERLQQLGYME
;
A
#
# COMPACT_ATOMS: atom_id res chain seq x y z
N MET A 1 6.76 -29.71 13.72
CA MET A 1 5.82 -28.61 14.04
C MET A 1 5.10 -28.29 12.75
N THR A 2 3.82 -27.93 12.78
CA THR A 2 3.08 -27.53 11.57
C THR A 2 3.69 -26.26 11.01
N ARG A 3 3.95 -26.20 9.70
CA ARG A 3 4.39 -24.98 9.03
C ARG A 3 3.21 -24.05 8.80
N THR A 4 3.38 -22.75 8.97
CA THR A 4 2.38 -21.78 8.53
C THR A 4 2.88 -21.03 7.29
N PHE A 5 2.10 -21.12 6.20
CA PHE A 5 2.35 -20.38 4.97
C PHE A 5 1.32 -19.27 4.83
N VAL A 6 1.77 -18.01 4.84
CA VAL A 6 0.93 -16.83 4.68
C VAL A 6 1.15 -16.24 3.30
N VAL A 7 0.08 -16.11 2.52
CA VAL A 7 0.09 -15.45 1.22
C VAL A 7 -0.58 -14.08 1.36
N GLY A 8 0.23 -13.05 1.29
CA GLY A 8 -0.19 -11.66 1.29
C GLY A 8 -0.59 -11.22 -0.12
N LEU A 9 -1.87 -10.94 -0.31
CA LEU A 9 -2.53 -10.65 -1.58
C LEU A 9 -2.91 -9.16 -1.62
N ASP A 10 -1.95 -8.30 -1.97
CA ASP A 10 -2.10 -6.84 -1.91
C ASP A 10 -3.34 -6.36 -2.66
N GLY A 11 -4.17 -5.59 -1.98
CA GLY A 11 -5.41 -5.03 -2.52
C GLY A 11 -6.52 -6.05 -2.84
N ALA A 12 -6.42 -7.30 -2.37
CA ALA A 12 -7.44 -8.31 -2.63
C ALA A 12 -8.76 -8.00 -1.90
N SER A 13 -9.88 -8.20 -2.59
CA SER A 13 -11.22 -7.99 -2.03
C SER A 13 -12.18 -9.09 -2.47
N TRP A 14 -13.08 -9.51 -1.58
CA TRP A 14 -14.16 -10.43 -1.93
C TRP A 14 -15.07 -9.87 -3.04
N ARG A 15 -15.16 -8.54 -3.16
CA ARG A 15 -15.90 -7.88 -4.25
C ARG A 15 -15.41 -8.29 -5.64
N LEU A 16 -14.09 -8.46 -5.82
CA LEU A 16 -13.50 -8.92 -7.07
C LEU A 16 -13.56 -10.44 -7.21
N LEU A 17 -13.33 -11.16 -6.10
CA LEU A 17 -13.13 -12.61 -6.13
C LEU A 17 -14.44 -13.40 -6.15
N ASP A 18 -15.49 -12.94 -5.47
CA ASP A 18 -16.77 -13.66 -5.39
C ASP A 18 -17.35 -14.01 -6.77
N PRO A 19 -17.41 -13.07 -7.76
CA PRO A 19 -17.88 -13.41 -9.11
C PRO A 19 -17.05 -14.51 -9.80
N TRP A 20 -15.71 -14.49 -9.61
CA TRP A 20 -14.82 -15.46 -10.23
C TRP A 20 -14.82 -16.82 -9.51
N ILE A 21 -15.12 -16.83 -8.23
CA ILE A 21 -15.38 -18.07 -7.47
C ILE A 21 -16.70 -18.69 -7.94
N GLU A 22 -17.76 -17.89 -8.06
CA GLU A 22 -19.10 -18.35 -8.48
C GLU A 22 -19.13 -18.86 -9.93
N ASP A 23 -18.38 -18.25 -10.85
CA ASP A 23 -18.34 -18.67 -12.26
C ASP A 23 -17.34 -19.81 -12.54
N GLY A 24 -16.59 -20.25 -11.52
CA GLY A 24 -15.62 -21.34 -11.59
C GLY A 24 -14.26 -20.94 -12.19
N THR A 25 -13.95 -19.66 -12.28
CA THR A 25 -12.64 -19.15 -12.73
C THR A 25 -11.54 -19.46 -11.71
N LEU A 26 -11.87 -19.50 -10.41
CA LEU A 26 -10.96 -19.75 -9.27
C LEU A 26 -11.41 -21.01 -8.50
N PRO A 27 -11.24 -22.21 -9.08
CA PRO A 27 -11.78 -23.45 -8.49
C PRO A 27 -11.08 -23.88 -7.21
N ASN A 28 -9.77 -23.64 -7.05
CA ASN A 28 -9.02 -24.01 -5.85
C ASN A 28 -9.39 -23.11 -4.67
N LEU A 29 -9.48 -21.80 -4.91
CA LEU A 29 -9.92 -20.85 -3.91
C LEU A 29 -11.38 -21.11 -3.48
N ALA A 30 -12.24 -21.51 -4.42
CA ALA A 30 -13.61 -21.92 -4.12
C ALA A 30 -13.64 -23.13 -3.17
N ALA A 31 -12.87 -24.18 -3.48
CA ALA A 31 -12.78 -25.39 -2.66
C ALA A 31 -12.21 -25.08 -1.26
N LEU A 32 -11.09 -24.35 -1.21
CA LEU A 32 -10.44 -23.95 0.04
C LEU A 32 -11.39 -23.16 0.94
N ARG A 33 -12.17 -22.23 0.38
CA ARG A 33 -13.12 -21.42 1.16
C ARG A 33 -14.25 -22.24 1.79
N GLU A 34 -14.67 -23.33 1.16
CA GLU A 34 -15.69 -24.23 1.72
C GLU A 34 -15.19 -25.01 2.95
N GLU A 35 -13.88 -25.25 3.02
CA GLU A 35 -13.23 -26.07 4.07
C GLU A 35 -12.41 -25.22 5.06
N SER A 36 -12.61 -23.91 5.12
CA SER A 36 -11.82 -22.95 5.91
C SER A 36 -12.65 -22.08 6.84
N SER A 37 -11.95 -21.29 7.68
CA SER A 37 -12.49 -20.09 8.30
C SER A 37 -12.11 -18.89 7.45
N TRP A 38 -13.08 -18.02 7.09
CA TRP A 38 -12.81 -16.85 6.27
C TRP A 38 -13.63 -15.64 6.71
N ALA A 39 -13.10 -14.44 6.43
CA ALA A 39 -13.71 -13.18 6.82
C ALA A 39 -13.45 -12.07 5.80
N GLN A 40 -14.20 -11.00 5.91
CA GLN A 40 -13.80 -9.69 5.40
C GLN A 40 -12.92 -9.02 6.46
N THR A 41 -11.72 -8.60 6.10
CA THR A 41 -10.88 -7.77 6.97
C THR A 41 -11.26 -6.30 6.87
N ARG A 42 -10.90 -5.52 7.91
CA ARG A 42 -10.87 -4.07 7.86
C ARG A 42 -9.45 -3.61 8.16
N SER A 43 -8.84 -2.92 7.20
CA SER A 43 -7.55 -2.25 7.37
C SER A 43 -7.66 -1.05 8.31
N CYS A 44 -6.53 -0.60 8.84
CA CYS A 44 -6.43 0.74 9.41
C CYS A 44 -6.64 1.79 8.33
N LEU A 45 -7.00 3.01 8.72
CA LEU A 45 -7.11 4.15 7.80
C LEU A 45 -5.77 4.90 7.73
N PRO A 46 -5.44 5.45 6.57
CA PRO A 46 -6.03 5.18 5.27
C PRO A 46 -5.74 3.75 4.80
N PRO A 47 -6.56 3.18 3.90
CA PRO A 47 -6.38 1.81 3.41
C PRO A 47 -5.26 1.73 2.38
N VAL A 48 -4.01 1.86 2.83
CA VAL A 48 -2.83 1.91 1.99
C VAL A 48 -1.78 0.90 2.43
N THR A 49 -0.96 0.52 1.48
CA THR A 49 0.02 -0.55 1.58
C THR A 49 0.97 -0.39 2.78
N PHE A 50 1.65 0.77 2.90
CA PHE A 50 2.73 0.92 3.88
C PHE A 50 2.29 0.72 5.33
N PRO A 51 1.40 1.53 5.90
CA PRO A 51 1.02 1.31 7.30
C PRO A 51 0.33 -0.05 7.50
N ASN A 52 -0.49 -0.51 6.54
CA ASN A 52 -1.29 -1.71 6.77
C ASN A 52 -0.47 -3.01 6.76
N TRP A 53 0.61 -3.13 5.98
CA TRP A 53 1.52 -4.27 6.12
C TRP A 53 2.18 -4.31 7.50
N LYS A 54 2.53 -3.16 8.07
CA LYS A 54 3.05 -3.09 9.46
C LYS A 54 1.97 -3.35 10.50
N CYS A 55 0.74 -2.86 10.30
CA CYS A 55 -0.39 -3.20 11.16
C CYS A 55 -0.62 -4.71 11.22
N TYR A 56 -0.58 -5.38 10.06
CA TYR A 56 -0.66 -6.84 9.94
C TYR A 56 0.44 -7.53 10.75
N SER A 57 1.70 -7.16 10.53
CA SER A 57 2.85 -7.87 11.09
C SER A 57 3.11 -7.57 12.55
N SER A 58 2.70 -6.39 13.03
CA SER A 58 2.90 -5.96 14.41
C SER A 58 1.67 -6.14 15.31
N GLY A 59 0.48 -6.27 14.75
CA GLY A 59 -0.78 -6.23 15.51
C GLY A 59 -1.06 -4.86 16.12
N LYS A 60 -0.42 -3.80 15.65
CA LYS A 60 -0.45 -2.44 16.19
C LYS A 60 -1.02 -1.44 15.20
N ASP A 61 -1.50 -0.33 15.74
CA ASP A 61 -2.06 0.79 15.01
C ASP A 61 -0.96 1.70 14.42
N PRO A 62 -1.20 2.46 13.35
CA PRO A 62 -0.25 3.42 12.81
C PRO A 62 0.28 4.45 13.83
N GLY A 63 -0.49 4.78 14.87
CA GLY A 63 -0.06 5.63 15.97
C GLY A 63 1.01 5.02 16.88
N ASP A 64 1.25 3.70 16.80
CA ASP A 64 2.35 3.06 17.53
C ASP A 64 3.72 3.20 16.86
N PHE A 65 3.75 3.42 15.54
CA PHE A 65 5.00 3.53 14.78
C PHE A 65 5.15 4.83 13.96
N GLY A 66 4.15 5.73 13.97
CA GLY A 66 4.24 7.09 13.45
C GLY A 66 4.27 7.21 11.91
N VAL A 67 3.81 6.20 11.19
CA VAL A 67 3.73 6.22 9.72
C VAL A 67 2.28 6.02 9.29
N TYR A 68 1.70 7.08 8.69
CA TYR A 68 0.27 7.14 8.36
C TYR A 68 -0.01 7.04 6.87
N TRP A 69 0.99 7.34 6.05
CA TRP A 69 0.92 7.37 4.59
C TRP A 69 2.31 7.11 4.00
N PHE A 70 2.44 7.10 2.69
CA PHE A 70 3.74 7.03 2.00
C PHE A 70 4.60 8.28 2.21
N GLU A 71 3.97 9.40 2.57
CA GLU A 71 4.61 10.68 2.84
C GLU A 71 4.27 11.16 4.25
N ARG A 72 5.23 11.83 4.86
CA ARG A 72 5.02 12.67 6.03
C ARG A 72 5.04 14.13 5.60
N VAL A 73 3.97 14.86 5.86
CA VAL A 73 3.90 16.31 5.62
C VAL A 73 4.15 17.02 6.94
N ASP A 74 5.18 17.87 6.96
CA ASP A 74 5.49 18.77 8.08
C ASP A 74 5.34 20.21 7.60
N LEU A 75 4.26 20.86 8.03
CA LEU A 75 3.95 22.24 7.62
C LEU A 75 4.83 23.27 8.32
N ASP A 76 5.35 22.98 9.53
CA ASP A 76 6.24 23.86 10.27
C ASP A 76 7.65 23.87 9.68
N ALA A 77 8.15 22.68 9.29
CA ALA A 77 9.43 22.55 8.61
C ALA A 77 9.33 22.84 7.09
N GLU A 78 8.13 22.97 6.55
CA GLU A 78 7.84 23.12 5.11
C GLU A 78 8.41 21.96 4.27
N THR A 79 8.32 20.71 4.79
CA THR A 79 8.88 19.52 4.16
C THR A 79 7.84 18.44 3.88
N ILE A 80 8.09 17.65 2.84
CA ILE A 80 7.39 16.40 2.57
C ILE A 80 8.46 15.32 2.44
N GLU A 81 8.45 14.38 3.37
CA GLU A 81 9.39 13.26 3.44
C GLU A 81 8.71 11.98 2.94
N VAL A 82 9.44 11.15 2.19
CA VAL A 82 8.94 9.83 1.78
C VAL A 82 9.37 8.79 2.77
N MET A 83 8.40 8.01 3.22
CA MET A 83 8.61 6.95 4.17
C MET A 83 9.13 5.68 3.49
N ASN A 84 9.94 4.91 4.19
CA ASN A 84 10.47 3.61 3.77
C ASN A 84 10.52 2.63 4.95
N GLY A 85 11.02 1.41 4.73
CA GLY A 85 11.05 0.37 5.76
C GLY A 85 11.82 0.74 7.04
N GLY A 86 12.81 1.64 6.93
CA GLY A 86 13.61 2.11 8.08
C GLY A 86 12.89 3.09 9.00
N ASP A 87 11.76 3.66 8.57
CA ASP A 87 10.99 4.62 9.37
C ASP A 87 10.05 3.96 10.38
N PHE A 88 9.89 2.62 10.30
CA PHE A 88 9.04 1.87 11.20
C PHE A 88 9.84 1.31 12.38
N ASP A 89 9.65 1.88 13.56
CA ASP A 89 10.24 1.37 14.82
C ASP A 89 9.23 0.49 15.56
N THR A 90 9.01 -0.73 15.05
CA THR A 90 8.07 -1.67 15.67
C THR A 90 8.59 -3.11 15.64
N VAL A 91 8.20 -3.89 16.66
CA VAL A 91 8.42 -5.34 16.74
C VAL A 91 7.33 -6.04 15.93
N GLU A 92 7.73 -7.00 15.12
CA GLU A 92 6.84 -7.73 14.23
C GLU A 92 6.68 -9.19 14.70
N LEU A 93 5.67 -9.88 14.24
CA LEU A 93 5.35 -11.25 14.71
C LEU A 93 6.51 -12.24 14.56
N TRP A 94 7.31 -12.15 13.50
CA TRP A 94 8.50 -13.03 13.32
C TRP A 94 9.62 -12.75 14.31
N ASP A 95 9.72 -11.55 14.88
CA ASP A 95 10.67 -11.27 15.95
C ASP A 95 10.31 -12.07 17.22
N TYR A 96 9.00 -12.19 17.51
CA TYR A 96 8.52 -13.05 18.61
C TYR A 96 8.70 -14.53 18.32
N LEU A 97 8.49 -14.97 17.07
CA LEU A 97 8.77 -16.35 16.67
C LEU A 97 10.25 -16.69 16.85
N ASN A 98 11.15 -15.80 16.43
CA ASN A 98 12.59 -15.96 16.61
C ASN A 98 12.98 -15.96 18.11
N ASP A 99 12.37 -15.12 18.94
CA ASP A 99 12.60 -15.11 20.41
C ASP A 99 12.23 -16.46 21.06
N GLU A 100 11.23 -17.18 20.50
CA GLU A 100 10.85 -18.55 20.90
C GLU A 100 11.66 -19.64 20.15
N GLY A 101 12.63 -19.26 19.34
CA GLY A 101 13.51 -20.17 18.60
C GLY A 101 12.86 -20.83 17.38
N GLN A 102 11.80 -20.25 16.84
CA GLN A 102 11.13 -20.68 15.62
C GLN A 102 11.67 -19.91 14.42
N SER A 103 11.82 -20.60 13.30
CA SER A 103 12.38 -20.07 12.07
C SER A 103 11.33 -19.34 11.23
N ALA A 104 11.70 -18.17 10.64
CA ALA A 104 10.80 -17.37 9.84
C ALA A 104 11.41 -16.92 8.50
N GLY A 105 10.60 -16.91 7.45
CA GLY A 105 10.94 -16.34 6.15
C GLY A 105 9.93 -15.28 5.73
N VAL A 106 10.40 -14.06 5.47
CA VAL A 106 9.57 -12.93 5.01
C VAL A 106 9.99 -12.53 3.60
N ILE A 107 9.11 -12.77 2.63
CA ILE A 107 9.42 -12.66 1.22
C ILE A 107 8.54 -11.61 0.58
N ASN A 108 9.17 -10.56 0.07
CA ASN A 108 8.56 -9.45 -0.69
C ASN A 108 7.47 -8.65 0.04
N MET A 109 7.44 -8.65 1.36
CA MET A 109 6.55 -7.77 2.09
C MET A 109 7.02 -6.31 1.92
N PRO A 110 6.13 -5.38 1.54
CA PRO A 110 6.40 -3.95 1.59
C PRO A 110 6.87 -3.50 2.98
N THR A 111 7.69 -2.46 3.06
CA THR A 111 8.27 -1.95 4.31
C THR A 111 9.38 -2.80 4.93
N MET A 112 9.95 -3.75 4.15
CA MET A 112 11.07 -4.58 4.58
C MET A 112 12.41 -4.17 3.94
N TYR A 113 12.47 -3.05 3.23
CA TYR A 113 13.73 -2.53 2.69
C TYR A 113 14.18 -1.27 3.47
N PRO A 114 15.45 -1.17 3.87
CA PRO A 114 16.49 -2.20 3.78
C PRO A 114 16.19 -3.42 4.66
N PRO A 115 16.63 -4.66 4.22
CA PRO A 115 16.29 -5.88 4.94
C PRO A 115 16.89 -5.88 6.35
N ARG A 116 16.03 -6.08 7.36
CA ARG A 116 16.50 -6.27 8.74
C ARG A 116 17.20 -7.61 8.91
N GLU A 117 18.11 -7.66 9.87
CA GLU A 117 18.64 -8.93 10.36
C GLU A 117 17.54 -9.63 11.18
N VAL A 118 16.85 -10.59 10.58
CA VAL A 118 16.07 -11.63 11.28
C VAL A 118 16.91 -12.90 11.30
N GLU A 119 16.62 -13.86 12.18
CA GLU A 119 17.48 -15.03 12.30
C GLU A 119 17.58 -15.85 11.02
N ASP A 120 16.56 -15.82 10.13
CA ASP A 120 16.51 -16.73 8.99
C ASP A 120 16.54 -16.05 7.62
N VAL A 121 15.41 -15.58 7.09
CA VAL A 121 15.31 -15.10 5.72
C VAL A 121 14.44 -13.85 5.60
N VAL A 122 15.01 -12.81 4.99
CA VAL A 122 14.25 -11.70 4.43
C VAL A 122 14.61 -11.53 2.96
N VAL A 123 13.59 -11.41 2.11
CA VAL A 123 13.72 -10.94 0.73
C VAL A 123 12.84 -9.70 0.61
N ALA A 124 13.42 -8.52 0.65
CA ALA A 124 12.68 -7.27 0.47
C ALA A 124 12.11 -7.17 -0.95
N GLY A 125 11.00 -6.47 -1.14
CA GLY A 125 10.37 -6.45 -2.47
C GLY A 125 9.09 -5.67 -2.58
N GLY A 126 8.88 -4.71 -1.69
CA GLY A 126 7.83 -3.70 -1.82
C GLY A 126 8.25 -2.53 -2.72
N PRO A 127 7.42 -1.51 -2.85
CA PRO A 127 7.74 -0.31 -3.64
C PRO A 127 8.91 0.50 -3.07
N ASP A 128 9.29 0.24 -1.82
CA ASP A 128 10.45 0.79 -1.11
C ASP A 128 11.78 0.16 -1.51
N ALA A 129 11.78 -1.01 -2.16
CA ALA A 129 13.01 -1.73 -2.55
C ALA A 129 13.48 -1.32 -3.95
N VAL A 130 14.03 -0.11 -4.08
CA VAL A 130 14.46 0.49 -5.36
C VAL A 130 15.88 1.04 -5.28
N GLU A 131 16.55 1.14 -6.43
CA GLU A 131 17.87 1.78 -6.60
C GLU A 131 17.87 2.61 -7.88
N GLY A 132 18.07 3.91 -7.77
CA GLY A 132 18.16 4.84 -8.90
C GLY A 132 16.90 4.99 -9.73
N GLU A 133 16.97 5.89 -10.70
CA GLU A 133 15.85 6.16 -11.61
C GLU A 133 15.46 4.88 -12.39
N TYR A 134 14.28 4.31 -12.09
CA TYR A 134 13.61 3.26 -12.87
C TYR A 134 14.26 1.87 -12.90
N ARG A 135 15.05 1.49 -11.90
CA ARG A 135 15.66 0.17 -11.87
C ARG A 135 15.20 -0.67 -10.67
N SER A 136 15.00 -1.97 -10.93
CA SER A 136 14.98 -2.95 -9.87
C SER A 136 16.32 -2.92 -9.14
N ILE A 137 16.28 -3.04 -7.81
CA ILE A 137 17.49 -3.21 -7.03
C ILE A 137 18.13 -4.56 -7.40
N ASP A 138 19.43 -4.54 -7.72
CA ASP A 138 20.14 -5.74 -8.19
C ASP A 138 20.80 -6.51 -7.03
N SER A 139 21.05 -5.88 -5.87
CA SER A 139 21.70 -6.48 -4.71
C SER A 139 21.35 -5.79 -3.40
N GLY A 140 21.63 -6.44 -2.27
CA GLY A 140 21.43 -5.87 -0.94
C GLY A 140 19.96 -5.86 -0.48
N TYR A 141 19.10 -6.58 -1.15
CA TYR A 141 17.68 -6.70 -0.81
C TYR A 141 17.35 -7.96 0.01
N THR A 142 18.38 -8.68 0.48
CA THR A 142 18.18 -9.93 1.22
C THR A 142 18.95 -9.98 2.54
N HIS A 143 18.39 -10.72 3.49
CA HIS A 143 19.10 -11.28 4.63
C HIS A 143 18.89 -12.82 4.62
N PRO A 144 19.96 -13.64 4.79
CA PRO A 144 21.35 -13.25 4.90
C PRO A 144 21.93 -12.65 3.59
N SER A 145 22.97 -11.84 3.74
CA SER A 145 23.67 -11.26 2.58
C SER A 145 24.21 -12.34 1.64
N GLY A 146 24.07 -12.10 0.32
CA GLY A 146 24.45 -13.06 -0.73
C GLY A 146 23.34 -14.04 -1.12
N LEU A 147 22.18 -14.01 -0.47
CA LEU A 147 20.99 -14.74 -0.92
C LEU A 147 20.44 -14.13 -2.22
N ASP A 148 20.60 -12.82 -2.43
CA ASP A 148 20.26 -12.11 -3.67
C ASP A 148 20.98 -12.70 -4.90
N ASP A 149 22.31 -12.93 -4.81
CA ASP A 149 23.08 -13.61 -5.86
C ASP A 149 22.54 -15.03 -6.14
N GLU A 150 22.22 -15.79 -5.09
CA GLU A 150 21.66 -17.14 -5.21
C GLU A 150 20.29 -17.12 -5.91
N LEU A 151 19.42 -16.19 -5.54
CA LEU A 151 18.08 -16.04 -6.14
C LEU A 151 18.17 -15.62 -7.62
N ALA A 152 19.07 -14.68 -7.95
CA ALA A 152 19.31 -14.26 -9.31
C ALA A 152 19.82 -15.44 -10.19
N ASP A 153 20.81 -16.20 -9.69
CA ASP A 153 21.39 -17.31 -10.44
C ASP A 153 20.42 -18.50 -10.63
N ARG A 154 19.61 -18.81 -9.64
CA ARG A 154 18.72 -20.01 -9.67
C ARG A 154 17.38 -19.76 -10.33
N PHE A 155 16.78 -18.57 -10.12
CA PHE A 155 15.43 -18.26 -10.51
C PHE A 155 15.34 -17.13 -11.55
N ASP A 156 16.47 -16.52 -11.94
CA ASP A 156 16.46 -15.25 -12.68
C ASP A 156 15.55 -14.23 -11.95
N TYR A 157 15.69 -14.21 -10.60
CA TYR A 157 14.82 -13.45 -9.71
C TYR A 157 15.14 -11.96 -9.77
N ARG A 158 14.10 -11.15 -9.72
CA ARG A 158 14.17 -9.69 -9.63
C ARG A 158 13.17 -9.20 -8.62
N VAL A 159 13.47 -8.07 -7.97
CA VAL A 159 12.53 -7.46 -7.02
C VAL A 159 11.33 -6.86 -7.74
N HIS A 160 11.53 -6.24 -8.89
CA HIS A 160 10.50 -5.62 -9.71
C HIS A 160 10.44 -6.21 -11.12
N PRO A 161 9.26 -6.15 -11.80
CA PRO A 161 9.15 -6.63 -13.17
C PRO A 161 9.90 -5.70 -14.13
N GLU A 162 10.41 -6.27 -15.22
CA GLU A 162 11.00 -5.53 -16.34
C GLU A 162 10.40 -6.05 -17.66
N PRO A 163 9.78 -5.20 -18.48
CA PRO A 163 9.57 -3.76 -18.27
C PRO A 163 8.53 -3.46 -17.18
N LEU A 164 8.66 -2.25 -16.58
CA LEU A 164 7.69 -1.76 -15.62
C LEU A 164 6.38 -1.41 -16.31
N LEU A 165 5.25 -1.59 -15.60
CA LEU A 165 3.96 -1.15 -16.09
C LEU A 165 3.98 0.38 -16.27
N SER A 166 3.77 0.83 -17.48
CA SER A 166 3.79 2.23 -17.88
C SER A 166 2.44 2.68 -18.42
N GLY A 167 2.24 3.98 -18.55
CA GLY A 167 1.02 4.54 -19.12
C GLY A 167 0.83 4.36 -20.64
N ASN A 168 1.59 3.49 -21.31
CA ASN A 168 1.51 3.27 -22.76
C ASN A 168 0.33 2.36 -23.15
N ASP A 169 -0.14 2.45 -24.40
CA ASP A 169 -1.30 1.69 -24.88
C ASP A 169 -1.01 0.19 -25.11
N GLU A 170 0.27 -0.20 -25.27
CA GLU A 170 0.69 -1.60 -25.47
C GLU A 170 1.34 -2.12 -24.17
N ARG A 171 0.54 -2.75 -23.30
CA ARG A 171 0.93 -3.22 -21.94
C ARG A 171 1.14 -4.74 -21.86
N GLY A 172 1.12 -5.46 -22.97
CA GLY A 172 1.17 -6.92 -22.96
C GLY A 172 2.45 -7.49 -22.36
N GLU A 173 3.62 -6.95 -22.76
CA GLU A 173 4.93 -7.39 -22.23
C GLU A 173 5.09 -7.04 -20.75
N GLU A 174 4.57 -5.91 -20.31
CA GLU A 174 4.59 -5.46 -18.91
C GLU A 174 3.74 -6.38 -18.02
N VAL A 175 2.55 -6.76 -18.49
CA VAL A 175 1.67 -7.72 -17.78
C VAL A 175 2.33 -9.10 -17.70
N ASP A 176 2.92 -9.58 -18.80
CA ASP A 176 3.61 -10.89 -18.79
C ASP A 176 4.82 -10.88 -17.86
N ALA A 177 5.56 -9.76 -17.73
CA ALA A 177 6.64 -9.61 -16.76
C ALA A 177 6.14 -9.65 -15.30
N ILE A 178 4.98 -9.04 -15.02
CA ILE A 178 4.36 -9.14 -13.69
C ILE A 178 3.95 -10.59 -13.38
N LEU A 179 3.31 -11.29 -14.32
CA LEU A 179 2.90 -12.69 -14.10
C LEU A 179 4.11 -13.59 -13.84
N ASP A 180 5.19 -13.46 -14.61
CA ASP A 180 6.44 -14.19 -14.39
C ASP A 180 7.02 -13.89 -13.00
N LEU A 181 6.99 -12.63 -12.56
CA LEU A 181 7.46 -12.26 -11.23
C LEU A 181 6.59 -12.86 -10.12
N LEU A 182 5.26 -12.86 -10.25
CA LEU A 182 4.37 -13.46 -9.25
C LEU A 182 4.62 -14.97 -9.13
N GLU A 183 4.84 -15.66 -10.24
CA GLU A 183 5.21 -17.09 -10.25
C GLU A 183 6.53 -17.33 -9.52
N LYS A 184 7.57 -16.55 -9.84
CA LYS A 184 8.89 -16.63 -9.19
C LYS A 184 8.83 -16.37 -7.69
N ARG A 185 7.99 -15.46 -7.23
CA ARG A 185 7.78 -15.20 -5.79
C ARG A 185 7.30 -16.45 -5.06
N PHE A 186 6.32 -17.15 -5.62
CA PHE A 186 5.87 -18.43 -5.05
C PHE A 186 6.97 -19.49 -5.10
N GLU A 187 7.64 -19.66 -6.24
CA GLU A 187 8.73 -20.65 -6.38
C GLU A 187 9.84 -20.43 -5.36
N VAL A 188 10.27 -19.17 -5.18
CA VAL A 188 11.28 -18.79 -4.20
C VAL A 188 10.78 -19.06 -2.78
N ALA A 189 9.55 -18.67 -2.44
CA ALA A 189 8.98 -18.85 -1.11
C ALA A 189 8.91 -20.34 -0.73
N VAL A 190 8.39 -21.19 -1.61
CA VAL A 190 8.30 -22.64 -1.38
C VAL A 190 9.69 -23.25 -1.29
N THR A 191 10.61 -22.90 -2.20
CA THR A 191 11.97 -23.43 -2.18
C THR A 191 12.72 -23.07 -0.90
N LEU A 192 12.66 -21.83 -0.48
CA LEU A 192 13.32 -21.39 0.76
C LEU A 192 12.68 -22.02 1.99
N ALA A 193 11.36 -22.17 2.00
CA ALA A 193 10.63 -22.84 3.06
C ALA A 193 11.12 -24.28 3.27
N GLU A 194 11.31 -25.04 2.18
CA GLU A 194 11.76 -26.42 2.21
C GLU A 194 13.25 -26.56 2.52
N GLU A 195 14.11 -25.81 1.82
CA GLU A 195 15.58 -25.94 1.93
C GLU A 195 16.11 -25.43 3.27
N ARG A 196 15.43 -24.47 3.90
CA ARG A 196 15.83 -23.90 5.19
C ARG A 196 14.97 -24.36 6.36
N ASP A 197 14.04 -25.28 6.10
CA ASP A 197 13.13 -25.85 7.11
C ASP A 197 12.39 -24.77 7.91
N LEU A 198 11.89 -23.71 7.21
CA LEU A 198 11.21 -22.60 7.85
C LEU A 198 9.85 -23.04 8.42
N GLU A 199 9.58 -22.64 9.66
CA GLU A 199 8.32 -22.95 10.35
C GLU A 199 7.22 -21.91 10.02
N TYR A 200 7.60 -20.67 9.78
CA TYR A 200 6.74 -19.60 9.33
C TYR A 200 7.24 -19.03 8.00
N VAL A 201 6.36 -18.88 7.03
CA VAL A 201 6.69 -18.30 5.71
C VAL A 201 5.62 -17.31 5.31
N HIS A 202 6.04 -16.08 5.04
CA HIS A 202 5.19 -15.05 4.47
C HIS A 202 5.68 -14.68 3.06
N VAL A 203 4.78 -14.65 2.08
CA VAL A 203 5.07 -14.13 0.74
C VAL A 203 4.03 -13.10 0.34
N THR A 204 4.48 -11.91 -0.11
CA THR A 204 3.57 -10.85 -0.59
C THR A 204 3.58 -10.73 -2.11
N LEU A 205 2.39 -10.63 -2.67
CA LEU A 205 2.14 -10.43 -4.09
C LEU A 205 1.68 -8.99 -4.35
N PHE A 206 2.57 -8.02 -4.12
CA PHE A 206 2.30 -6.58 -4.26
C PHE A 206 1.74 -6.19 -5.64
N TYR A 207 2.26 -6.80 -6.72
CA TYR A 207 1.85 -6.46 -8.08
C TYR A 207 0.42 -6.89 -8.46
N LEU A 208 -0.29 -7.63 -7.60
CA LEU A 208 -1.73 -7.86 -7.77
C LEU A 208 -2.49 -6.53 -7.69
N ASN A 209 -2.20 -5.70 -6.69
CA ASN A 209 -2.86 -4.40 -6.54
C ASN A 209 -2.52 -3.46 -7.71
N VAL A 210 -1.28 -3.48 -8.19
CA VAL A 210 -0.90 -2.73 -9.40
C VAL A 210 -1.75 -3.14 -10.61
N LEU A 211 -1.99 -4.45 -10.79
CA LEU A 211 -2.88 -4.92 -11.85
C LEU A 211 -4.33 -4.47 -11.62
N HIS A 212 -4.84 -4.49 -10.37
CA HIS A 212 -6.18 -3.99 -10.05
C HIS A 212 -6.33 -2.50 -10.40
N HIS A 213 -5.36 -1.68 -10.07
CA HIS A 213 -5.38 -0.25 -10.36
C HIS A 213 -5.51 0.06 -11.85
N PHE A 214 -4.97 -0.79 -12.73
CA PHE A 214 -5.00 -0.56 -14.17
C PHE A 214 -6.02 -1.40 -14.93
N PHE A 215 -6.45 -2.55 -14.39
CA PHE A 215 -7.22 -3.54 -15.14
C PHE A 215 -8.39 -4.16 -14.36
N TRP A 216 -8.63 -3.75 -13.12
CA TRP A 216 -9.69 -4.26 -12.22
C TRP A 216 -10.15 -5.71 -12.54
N ASP A 217 -11.31 -5.90 -13.21
CA ASP A 217 -11.89 -7.19 -13.60
C ASP A 217 -11.56 -7.63 -15.04
N GLU A 218 -10.57 -7.01 -15.67
CA GLU A 218 -10.12 -7.32 -17.02
C GLU A 218 -9.19 -8.54 -17.07
N GLU A 219 -8.85 -8.97 -18.29
CA GLU A 219 -8.05 -10.16 -18.56
C GLU A 219 -6.69 -10.18 -17.82
N PRO A 220 -5.90 -9.10 -17.70
CA PRO A 220 -4.65 -9.11 -16.96
C PRO A 220 -4.81 -9.49 -15.48
N SER A 221 -5.76 -8.89 -14.79
CA SER A 221 -6.06 -9.21 -13.39
C SER A 221 -6.58 -10.64 -13.25
N LYS A 222 -7.45 -11.08 -14.16
CA LYS A 222 -7.99 -12.44 -14.18
C LYS A 222 -6.89 -13.49 -14.36
N ARG A 223 -5.93 -13.28 -15.25
CA ARG A 223 -4.77 -14.18 -15.44
C ARG A 223 -3.90 -14.26 -14.18
N ALA A 224 -3.66 -13.13 -13.52
CA ALA A 224 -2.90 -13.11 -12.28
C ALA A 224 -3.60 -13.93 -11.17
N TRP A 225 -4.91 -13.74 -11.03
CA TRP A 225 -5.68 -14.52 -10.05
C TRP A 225 -5.81 -15.99 -10.38
N GLN A 226 -5.83 -16.39 -11.66
CA GLN A 226 -5.75 -17.80 -12.06
C GLN A 226 -4.40 -18.43 -11.68
N LEU A 227 -3.30 -17.68 -11.86
CA LEU A 227 -1.98 -18.11 -11.38
C LEU A 227 -1.96 -18.27 -9.85
N VAL A 228 -2.53 -17.30 -9.11
CA VAL A 228 -2.64 -17.39 -7.64
C VAL A 228 -3.48 -18.59 -7.24
N ASP A 229 -4.61 -18.83 -7.90
CA ASP A 229 -5.49 -19.98 -7.64
C ASP A 229 -4.77 -21.33 -7.83
N GLU A 230 -3.95 -21.45 -8.88
CA GLU A 230 -3.12 -22.64 -9.10
C GLU A 230 -2.12 -22.87 -7.96
N TRP A 231 -1.48 -21.78 -7.46
CA TRP A 231 -0.56 -21.87 -6.34
C TRP A 231 -1.26 -22.12 -5.01
N VAL A 232 -2.44 -21.55 -4.80
CA VAL A 232 -3.29 -21.84 -3.64
C VAL A 232 -3.58 -23.35 -3.58
N GLY A 233 -3.95 -23.98 -4.71
CA GLY A 233 -4.13 -25.42 -4.75
C GLY A 233 -2.87 -26.23 -4.43
N LYS A 234 -1.70 -25.81 -4.92
CA LYS A 234 -0.41 -26.47 -4.61
C LYS A 234 -0.04 -26.34 -3.12
N LEU A 235 -0.30 -25.17 -2.52
CA LEU A 235 0.00 -24.93 -1.10
C LEU A 235 -0.97 -25.68 -0.17
N ASP A 236 -2.25 -25.76 -0.53
CA ASP A 236 -3.26 -26.52 0.21
C ASP A 236 -2.99 -28.04 0.20
N ASP A 237 -2.39 -28.53 -0.88
CA ASP A 237 -1.97 -29.95 -1.02
C ASP A 237 -0.69 -30.29 -0.21
N MET A 238 -0.03 -29.31 0.44
CA MET A 238 1.19 -29.56 1.23
C MET A 238 0.85 -30.20 2.58
N ASP A 239 1.48 -31.33 2.88
CA ASP A 239 1.30 -32.04 4.15
C ASP A 239 1.74 -31.17 5.35
N ASP A 240 1.05 -31.26 6.48
CA ASP A 240 1.36 -30.59 7.74
C ASP A 240 1.57 -29.06 7.60
N THR A 241 0.76 -28.41 6.76
CA THR A 241 0.85 -26.97 6.49
C THR A 241 -0.46 -26.25 6.80
N ASN A 242 -0.37 -25.18 7.57
CA ASN A 242 -1.43 -24.18 7.68
C ASN A 242 -1.29 -23.19 6.52
N LEU A 243 -2.38 -22.92 5.82
CA LEU A 243 -2.43 -21.91 4.75
C LEU A 243 -3.31 -20.73 5.18
N VAL A 244 -2.73 -19.55 5.13
CA VAL A 244 -3.43 -18.29 5.40
C VAL A 244 -3.35 -17.39 4.17
N LEU A 245 -4.49 -16.98 3.65
CA LEU A 245 -4.61 -15.96 2.61
C LEU A 245 -5.12 -14.67 3.25
N MET A 246 -4.44 -13.56 3.02
CA MET A 246 -4.84 -12.28 3.59
C MET A 246 -4.47 -11.12 2.67
N SER A 247 -5.11 -9.97 2.88
CA SER A 247 -4.71 -8.72 2.25
C SER A 247 -4.56 -7.60 3.28
N ASP A 248 -3.68 -6.66 2.97
CA ASP A 248 -3.45 -5.45 3.76
C ASP A 248 -4.64 -4.47 3.69
N HIS A 249 -5.29 -4.38 2.54
CA HIS A 249 -6.53 -3.66 2.27
C HIS A 249 -7.27 -4.35 1.12
N GLY A 250 -8.41 -3.83 0.74
CA GLY A 250 -9.13 -4.27 -0.45
C GLY A 250 -9.04 -3.28 -1.58
N SER A 251 -9.83 -3.51 -2.63
CA SER A 251 -9.99 -2.61 -3.76
C SER A 251 -11.41 -2.61 -4.30
N ALA A 252 -11.79 -1.53 -5.00
CA ALA A 252 -13.07 -1.38 -5.69
C ALA A 252 -12.90 -0.56 -6.97
N PRO A 253 -13.75 -0.76 -8.00
CA PRO A 253 -13.64 0.00 -9.24
C PRO A 253 -13.80 1.50 -8.97
N THR A 254 -12.91 2.30 -9.54
CA THR A 254 -12.94 3.76 -9.41
C THR A 254 -14.12 4.34 -10.18
N THR A 255 -14.88 5.22 -9.54
CA THR A 255 -16.04 5.92 -10.13
C THR A 255 -15.83 7.42 -10.20
N THR A 256 -15.06 7.98 -9.26
CA THR A 256 -14.83 9.42 -9.10
C THR A 256 -13.41 9.69 -8.65
N GLU A 257 -12.73 10.63 -9.29
CA GLU A 257 -11.51 11.25 -8.78
C GLU A 257 -11.86 12.58 -8.10
N PHE A 258 -11.39 12.78 -6.88
CA PHE A 258 -11.62 13.98 -6.07
C PHE A 258 -10.29 14.65 -5.73
N TYR A 259 -10.05 15.84 -6.27
CA TYR A 259 -8.86 16.64 -6.05
C TYR A 259 -9.01 17.45 -4.77
N VAL A 260 -8.57 16.88 -3.65
CA VAL A 260 -8.80 17.43 -2.31
C VAL A 260 -8.18 18.80 -2.12
N ASN A 261 -6.95 19.04 -2.58
CA ASN A 261 -6.29 20.34 -2.45
C ASN A 261 -6.92 21.41 -3.36
N GLU A 262 -7.50 21.05 -4.52
CA GLU A 262 -8.30 21.95 -5.33
C GLU A 262 -9.56 22.38 -4.59
N TRP A 263 -10.22 21.42 -3.95
CA TRP A 263 -11.41 21.70 -3.15
C TRP A 263 -11.07 22.55 -1.92
N LEU A 264 -9.97 22.26 -1.19
CA LEU A 264 -9.50 23.10 -0.07
C LEU A 264 -9.26 24.55 -0.50
N ALA A 265 -8.67 24.75 -1.69
CA ALA A 265 -8.44 26.09 -2.23
C ALA A 265 -9.76 26.79 -2.61
N GLU A 266 -10.73 26.10 -3.20
CA GLU A 266 -12.03 26.68 -3.53
C GLU A 266 -12.82 27.05 -2.28
N GLN A 267 -12.76 26.24 -1.22
CA GLN A 267 -13.40 26.53 0.06
C GLN A 267 -12.68 27.60 0.90
N GLY A 268 -11.45 27.99 0.51
CA GLY A 268 -10.67 29.02 1.18
C GLY A 268 -9.82 28.51 2.36
N TYR A 269 -9.66 27.20 2.51
CA TYR A 269 -8.75 26.58 3.49
C TYR A 269 -7.29 26.58 3.01
N GLN A 270 -7.05 26.67 1.70
CA GLN A 270 -5.73 26.72 1.11
C GLN A 270 -5.57 27.96 0.22
N ALA A 271 -4.46 28.67 0.39
CA ALA A 271 -4.07 29.76 -0.47
C ALA A 271 -2.90 29.33 -1.36
N ARG A 272 -2.87 29.81 -2.60
CA ARG A 272 -1.83 29.44 -3.57
C ARG A 272 -0.88 30.59 -3.85
N GLU A 273 0.39 30.23 -4.00
CA GLU A 273 1.35 31.11 -4.63
C GLU A 273 0.97 31.32 -6.10
N ARG A 274 1.06 32.56 -6.56
CA ARG A 274 0.84 32.87 -7.98
C ARG A 274 2.06 32.45 -8.78
N THR A 275 1.94 31.37 -9.51
CA THR A 275 3.00 30.89 -10.38
C THR A 275 2.90 31.48 -11.78
N VAL A 276 3.99 31.42 -12.56
CA VAL A 276 3.98 31.76 -14.00
C VAL A 276 2.98 30.87 -14.74
N GLU A 277 2.72 29.71 -14.24
CA GLU A 277 1.78 28.72 -14.74
C GLU A 277 0.34 29.23 -14.70
N ASP A 278 -0.08 29.88 -13.63
CA ASP A 278 -1.42 30.50 -13.50
C ASP A 278 -1.68 31.56 -14.58
N VAL A 279 -0.63 32.17 -15.09
CA VAL A 279 -0.71 33.18 -16.16
C VAL A 279 -0.75 32.52 -17.55
N LEU A 280 -0.09 31.39 -17.73
CA LEU A 280 0.05 30.72 -19.03
C LEU A 280 -1.12 29.78 -19.34
N ARG A 281 -1.69 29.14 -18.32
CA ARG A 281 -2.80 28.16 -18.46
C ARG A 281 -4.06 28.75 -19.11
N PRO A 282 -4.59 29.93 -18.73
CA PRO A 282 -5.73 30.52 -19.39
C PRO A 282 -5.50 30.85 -20.87
N LEU A 283 -4.22 30.89 -21.29
CA LEU A 283 -3.81 31.12 -22.69
C LEU A 283 -3.69 29.83 -23.49
N GLY A 284 -4.00 28.66 -22.88
CA GLY A 284 -3.87 27.34 -23.52
C GLY A 284 -2.42 26.90 -23.73
N LEU A 285 -1.47 27.51 -23.02
CA LEU A 285 -0.03 27.21 -23.09
C LEU A 285 0.37 26.21 -22.01
N ASP A 286 -0.37 25.09 -21.90
CA ASP A 286 0.04 23.95 -21.09
C ASP A 286 0.91 22.97 -21.91
N ARG A 287 1.65 22.10 -21.20
CA ARG A 287 2.60 21.16 -21.80
C ARG A 287 1.92 20.19 -22.77
N GLU A 288 0.73 19.69 -22.44
CA GLU A 288 0.00 18.75 -23.29
C GLU A 288 -0.49 19.40 -24.58
N ASN A 289 -1.05 20.59 -24.51
CA ASN A 289 -1.46 21.33 -25.67
C ASN A 289 -0.25 21.64 -26.57
N LEU A 290 0.87 22.03 -25.97
CA LEU A 290 2.12 22.27 -26.71
C LEU A 290 2.68 20.99 -27.30
N LEU A 291 2.69 19.87 -26.57
CA LEU A 291 3.12 18.56 -27.09
C LEU A 291 2.17 18.03 -28.16
N ARG A 292 0.85 18.20 -28.00
CA ARG A 292 -0.13 17.82 -29.00
C ARG A 292 0.05 18.60 -30.30
N VAL A 293 0.26 19.91 -30.20
CA VAL A 293 0.58 20.77 -31.37
C VAL A 293 1.90 20.36 -31.98
N ALA A 294 2.93 20.10 -31.17
CA ALA A 294 4.25 19.65 -31.66
C ALA A 294 4.19 18.26 -32.33
N LYS A 295 3.43 17.30 -31.73
CA LYS A 295 3.17 15.98 -32.35
C LYS A 295 2.45 16.12 -33.68
N THR A 296 1.41 16.97 -33.73
CA THR A 296 0.63 17.20 -34.97
C THR A 296 1.48 17.90 -36.04
N ALA A 297 2.42 18.74 -35.63
CA ALA A 297 3.34 19.43 -36.57
C ALA A 297 4.61 18.62 -36.93
N GLY A 298 4.83 17.46 -36.29
CA GLY A 298 5.99 16.59 -36.51
C GLY A 298 7.34 17.18 -36.07
N VAL A 299 7.34 18.06 -35.08
CA VAL A 299 8.53 18.80 -34.60
C VAL A 299 8.90 18.49 -33.14
N VAL A 300 8.41 17.38 -32.57
CA VAL A 300 8.66 17.00 -31.17
C VAL A 300 10.14 16.88 -30.89
N ASP A 301 10.88 16.14 -31.72
CA ASP A 301 12.32 15.90 -31.53
C ASP A 301 13.14 17.19 -31.64
N LEU A 302 12.72 18.09 -32.54
CA LEU A 302 13.38 19.40 -32.74
C LEU A 302 13.14 20.34 -31.54
N LEU A 303 11.97 20.26 -30.89
CA LEU A 303 11.65 21.07 -29.73
C LEU A 303 12.35 20.53 -28.49
N ALA A 304 12.45 19.21 -28.32
CA ALA A 304 13.17 18.58 -27.20
C ALA A 304 14.67 18.95 -27.19
N GLU A 305 15.29 19.07 -28.37
CA GLU A 305 16.70 19.48 -28.49
C GLU A 305 16.95 20.98 -28.37
N THR A 306 15.91 21.82 -28.61
CA THR A 306 16.10 23.27 -28.74
C THR A 306 15.60 24.10 -27.56
N ILE A 307 14.72 23.53 -26.71
CA ILE A 307 14.20 24.23 -25.53
C ILE A 307 15.15 23.94 -24.36
N PRO A 308 15.79 24.96 -23.76
CA PRO A 308 16.59 24.77 -22.55
C PRO A 308 15.76 24.13 -21.43
N GLU A 309 16.34 23.22 -20.66
CA GLU A 309 15.69 22.53 -19.53
C GLU A 309 14.95 23.49 -18.60
N ARG A 310 15.55 24.65 -18.32
CA ARG A 310 14.92 25.72 -17.50
C ARG A 310 13.61 26.26 -18.08
N ILE A 311 13.37 26.16 -19.38
CA ILE A 311 12.13 26.58 -20.03
C ILE A 311 11.16 25.40 -20.09
N GLN A 312 11.65 24.17 -20.24
CA GLN A 312 10.81 22.96 -20.14
C GLN A 312 10.16 22.85 -18.75
N GLN A 313 10.88 23.23 -17.70
CA GLN A 313 10.38 23.27 -16.31
C GLN A 313 9.35 24.39 -16.05
N LEU A 314 9.25 25.38 -16.90
CA LEU A 314 8.29 26.51 -16.80
C LEU A 314 6.97 26.24 -17.54
N ILE A 315 6.84 25.09 -18.24
CA ILE A 315 5.61 24.76 -18.97
C ILE A 315 4.66 24.02 -18.03
N PRO A 316 3.44 24.56 -17.78
CA PRO A 316 2.47 23.94 -16.88
C PRO A 316 2.17 22.48 -17.23
N GLN A 317 2.13 21.60 -16.24
CA GLN A 317 1.65 20.25 -16.38
C GLN A 317 0.17 20.21 -15.97
N ARG A 318 -0.64 19.32 -16.58
CA ARG A 318 -2.04 19.16 -16.19
C ARG A 318 -2.21 18.55 -14.81
N GLU A 319 -1.26 17.73 -14.42
CA GLU A 319 -1.24 16.96 -13.17
C GLU A 319 -0.79 17.77 -11.94
N GLY A 320 -0.65 19.09 -12.08
CA GLY A 320 -0.26 19.95 -10.97
C GLY A 320 1.26 20.08 -10.75
N ALA A 321 1.66 20.60 -9.61
CA ALA A 321 3.07 20.79 -9.26
C ALA A 321 3.67 19.43 -8.87
N LYS A 322 4.88 19.14 -9.38
CA LYS A 322 5.61 17.96 -8.93
C LYS A 322 5.82 18.01 -7.41
N ARG A 323 5.82 16.85 -6.76
CA ARG A 323 5.89 16.66 -5.33
C ARG A 323 6.90 17.56 -4.58
N ALA A 324 8.17 17.59 -5.03
CA ALA A 324 9.19 18.46 -4.44
C ALA A 324 8.85 19.97 -4.46
N ARG A 325 7.78 20.36 -5.19
CA ARG A 325 7.28 21.73 -5.29
C ARG A 325 5.85 21.89 -4.78
N LYS A 326 5.28 20.84 -4.21
CA LYS A 326 3.88 20.85 -3.76
C LYS A 326 3.65 21.94 -2.72
N LEU A 327 4.49 22.00 -1.69
CA LEU A 327 4.43 23.07 -0.70
C LEU A 327 4.89 24.43 -1.25
N GLU A 328 5.82 24.47 -2.23
CA GLU A 328 6.20 25.71 -2.91
C GLU A 328 5.05 26.36 -3.70
N ALA A 329 4.04 25.58 -4.08
CA ALA A 329 2.85 26.08 -4.79
C ALA A 329 1.78 26.65 -3.82
N VAL A 330 2.00 26.50 -2.52
CA VAL A 330 1.08 26.88 -1.45
C VAL A 330 1.64 28.08 -0.69
N ASP A 331 0.83 29.12 -0.51
CA ASP A 331 1.13 30.27 0.38
C ASP A 331 0.82 29.86 1.83
N LEU A 332 1.82 29.29 2.53
CA LEU A 332 1.65 28.72 3.86
C LEU A 332 1.24 29.78 4.90
N ASP A 333 1.66 31.04 4.75
CA ASP A 333 1.23 32.15 5.64
C ASP A 333 -0.31 32.35 5.63
N ARG A 334 -0.98 31.83 4.62
CA ARG A 334 -2.44 32.01 4.41
C ARG A 334 -3.19 30.69 4.27
N THR A 335 -2.51 29.56 4.37
CA THR A 335 -3.07 28.22 4.24
C THR A 335 -3.35 27.61 5.60
N GLN A 336 -4.57 27.14 5.78
CA GLN A 336 -5.04 26.51 7.01
C GLN A 336 -4.92 24.98 6.96
N ALA A 337 -4.96 24.37 5.76
CA ALA A 337 -4.93 22.92 5.58
C ALA A 337 -4.24 22.50 4.28
N VAL A 338 -3.52 21.38 4.34
CA VAL A 338 -2.93 20.68 3.19
C VAL A 338 -3.27 19.19 3.30
N ALA A 339 -3.64 18.56 2.20
CA ALA A 339 -3.98 17.14 2.17
C ALA A 339 -2.94 16.34 1.39
N SER A 340 -2.68 15.12 1.87
CA SER A 340 -2.04 14.04 1.11
C SER A 340 -3.09 13.20 0.36
N GLY A 341 -2.65 12.32 -0.52
CA GLY A 341 -3.52 11.36 -1.20
C GLY A 341 -4.24 10.43 -0.23
N GLN A 342 -5.39 9.93 -0.64
CA GLN A 342 -6.17 8.91 0.05
C GLN A 342 -6.54 9.19 1.52
N GLY A 343 -6.49 10.46 2.00
CA GLY A 343 -7.22 10.78 3.21
C GLY A 343 -6.59 11.60 4.32
N PRO A 344 -5.25 11.60 4.54
CA PRO A 344 -4.64 12.45 5.55
C PRO A 344 -4.76 13.95 5.22
N ILE A 345 -5.18 14.76 6.20
CA ILE A 345 -5.22 16.22 6.07
C ILE A 345 -4.54 16.83 7.28
N TYR A 346 -3.55 17.68 7.02
CA TYR A 346 -2.71 18.36 7.99
C TYR A 346 -3.15 19.81 8.15
N LEU A 347 -3.21 20.30 9.38
CA LEU A 347 -3.60 21.67 9.70
C LEU A 347 -2.38 22.49 10.09
N ASN A 348 -2.40 23.76 9.71
CA ASN A 348 -1.32 24.70 10.01
C ASN A 348 -1.53 25.32 11.39
N ASP A 349 -0.56 25.17 12.28
CA ASP A 349 -0.56 25.59 13.68
C ASP A 349 -0.55 27.13 13.86
N ASP A 350 -0.25 27.90 12.82
CA ASP A 350 -0.37 29.36 12.82
C ASP A 350 -1.83 29.84 12.92
N PHE A 351 -2.80 28.93 12.78
CA PHE A 351 -4.23 29.23 12.87
C PHE A 351 -4.87 28.58 14.11
N ASP A 352 -6.13 28.91 14.37
CA ASP A 352 -6.92 28.23 15.41
C ASP A 352 -7.30 26.81 14.92
N VAL A 353 -6.40 25.86 15.15
CA VAL A 353 -6.49 24.47 14.66
C VAL A 353 -7.85 23.84 14.98
N GLU A 354 -8.38 23.98 16.21
CA GLU A 354 -9.65 23.36 16.58
C GLU A 354 -10.83 23.98 15.82
N SER A 355 -10.84 25.31 15.65
CA SER A 355 -11.89 25.99 14.86
C SER A 355 -11.83 25.62 13.39
N VAL A 356 -10.62 25.54 12.82
CA VAL A 356 -10.41 25.12 11.42
C VAL A 356 -10.85 23.68 11.25
N ARG A 357 -10.41 22.78 12.15
CA ARG A 357 -10.73 21.34 12.11
C ARG A 357 -12.25 21.11 12.15
N GLU A 358 -12.97 21.73 13.09
CA GLU A 358 -14.42 21.60 13.17
C GLU A 358 -15.13 22.07 11.91
N SER A 359 -14.73 23.22 11.36
CA SER A 359 -15.33 23.76 10.13
C SER A 359 -15.04 22.87 8.93
N LEU A 360 -13.77 22.49 8.75
CA LEU A 360 -13.33 21.67 7.63
C LEU A 360 -13.99 20.28 7.64
N MET A 361 -14.06 19.62 8.80
CA MET A 361 -14.76 18.34 8.95
C MET A 361 -16.26 18.46 8.63
N ALA A 362 -16.90 19.57 9.01
CA ALA A 362 -18.31 19.81 8.70
C ALA A 362 -18.54 19.97 7.19
N ASP A 363 -17.61 20.66 6.50
CA ASP A 363 -17.68 20.87 5.06
C ASP A 363 -17.37 19.58 4.28
N LEU A 364 -16.32 18.82 4.67
CA LEU A 364 -15.97 17.52 4.08
C LEU A 364 -17.15 16.53 4.13
N ARG A 365 -17.90 16.49 5.24
CA ARG A 365 -19.10 15.65 5.37
C ARG A 365 -20.22 16.03 4.40
N GLN A 366 -20.14 17.18 3.73
CA GLN A 366 -21.13 17.63 2.75
C GLN A 366 -20.71 17.36 1.30
N VAL A 367 -19.42 17.03 1.06
CA VAL A 367 -18.93 16.76 -0.30
C VAL A 367 -19.65 15.57 -0.89
N GLU A 368 -20.23 15.75 -2.08
CA GLU A 368 -21.01 14.72 -2.76
C GLU A 368 -20.89 14.85 -4.29
N ASP A 369 -21.09 13.73 -4.96
CA ASP A 369 -21.26 13.62 -6.40
C ASP A 369 -22.64 13.06 -6.75
N ASP A 370 -22.84 12.64 -7.99
CA ASP A 370 -24.10 12.06 -8.47
C ASP A 370 -24.48 10.73 -7.76
N GLU A 371 -23.51 10.04 -7.17
CA GLU A 371 -23.70 8.78 -6.44
C GLU A 371 -23.92 8.98 -4.92
N GLY A 372 -23.70 10.18 -4.41
CA GLY A 372 -23.90 10.55 -3.01
C GLY A 372 -22.65 11.12 -2.33
N LYS A 373 -22.54 10.93 -1.01
CA LYS A 373 -21.40 11.43 -0.24
C LYS A 373 -20.11 10.75 -0.68
N LEU A 374 -19.03 11.53 -0.83
CA LEU A 374 -17.71 10.99 -1.17
C LEU A 374 -17.07 10.27 0.02
N PHE A 375 -17.37 10.70 1.24
CA PHE A 375 -16.80 10.14 2.45
C PHE A 375 -17.85 9.40 3.28
N THR A 376 -17.52 8.17 3.68
CA THR A 376 -18.30 7.35 4.64
C THR A 376 -18.00 7.75 6.08
N GLY A 377 -16.79 8.30 6.33
CA GLY A 377 -16.35 8.83 7.60
C GLY A 377 -15.42 10.03 7.43
N VAL A 378 -15.46 10.95 8.39
CA VAL A 378 -14.52 12.06 8.56
C VAL A 378 -14.21 12.14 10.04
N TYR A 379 -12.99 11.81 10.40
CA TYR A 379 -12.54 11.58 11.77
C TYR A 379 -11.44 12.58 12.15
N LYS A 380 -11.31 12.85 13.45
CA LYS A 380 -10.10 13.43 14.01
C LYS A 380 -9.02 12.34 14.08
N GLY A 381 -7.74 12.72 13.96
CA GLY A 381 -6.64 11.77 14.08
C GLY A 381 -6.71 10.96 15.37
N GLU A 382 -6.96 11.62 16.50
CA GLU A 382 -7.12 11.01 17.83
C GLU A 382 -8.36 10.11 17.99
N GLU A 383 -9.28 10.07 17.02
CA GLU A 383 -10.40 9.12 16.99
C GLU A 383 -10.05 7.83 16.22
N VAL A 384 -8.95 7.84 15.47
CA VAL A 384 -8.55 6.77 14.55
C VAL A 384 -7.26 6.09 14.98
N TYR A 385 -6.33 6.86 15.54
CA TYR A 385 -5.00 6.38 15.92
C TYR A 385 -4.80 6.43 17.42
N ASP A 386 -4.17 5.38 17.93
CA ASP A 386 -3.77 5.24 19.33
C ASP A 386 -2.27 4.90 19.38
N GLY A 387 -1.57 5.31 20.42
CA GLY A 387 -0.14 5.02 20.57
C GLY A 387 0.72 6.25 20.83
N PRO A 388 2.04 6.08 20.99
CA PRO A 388 2.97 7.14 21.37
C PRO A 388 3.17 8.23 20.31
N TYR A 389 2.84 7.95 19.05
CA TYR A 389 2.93 8.90 17.93
C TYR A 389 1.58 9.49 17.51
N ALA A 390 0.50 9.21 18.26
CA ALA A 390 -0.84 9.71 17.91
C ALA A 390 -0.91 11.26 17.86
N ASP A 391 -0.06 11.95 18.60
CA ASP A 391 0.05 13.42 18.55
C ASP A 391 0.74 13.94 17.26
N GLU A 392 1.39 13.08 16.49
CA GLU A 392 2.02 13.38 15.19
C GLU A 392 1.12 12.99 14.00
N ALA A 393 -0.06 12.45 14.30
CA ALA A 393 -1.00 12.01 13.29
C ALA A 393 -1.62 13.19 12.53
N PRO A 394 -2.09 12.96 11.28
CA PRO A 394 -2.89 13.96 10.56
C PRO A 394 -4.11 14.38 11.41
N GLU A 395 -4.39 15.68 11.49
CA GLU A 395 -5.48 16.22 12.31
C GLU A 395 -6.85 15.75 11.84
N ILE A 396 -6.99 15.44 10.53
CA ILE A 396 -8.23 14.88 9.97
C ILE A 396 -7.89 13.69 9.08
N VAL A 397 -8.67 12.62 9.21
CA VAL A 397 -8.59 11.41 8.38
C VAL A 397 -9.96 11.15 7.77
N VAL A 398 -9.99 10.92 6.46
CA VAL A 398 -11.24 10.58 5.76
C VAL A 398 -11.28 9.10 5.38
N ASP A 399 -12.47 8.50 5.51
CA ASP A 399 -12.79 7.16 5.00
C ASP A 399 -13.63 7.33 3.75
N MET A 400 -13.10 6.95 2.59
CA MET A 400 -13.74 7.17 1.31
C MET A 400 -14.87 6.17 1.08
N ARG A 401 -15.89 6.61 0.34
CA ARG A 401 -16.82 5.68 -0.31
C ARG A 401 -16.02 4.80 -1.30
N PRO A 402 -16.25 3.46 -1.33
CA PRO A 402 -15.60 2.62 -2.33
C PRO A 402 -15.75 3.17 -3.76
N GLY A 403 -14.64 3.28 -4.47
CA GLY A 403 -14.57 3.85 -5.81
C GLY A 403 -14.26 5.36 -5.88
N VAL A 404 -14.05 6.01 -4.76
CA VAL A 404 -13.56 7.41 -4.73
C VAL A 404 -12.04 7.41 -4.60
N HIS A 405 -11.36 7.90 -5.62
CA HIS A 405 -9.93 8.20 -5.57
C HIS A 405 -9.72 9.64 -5.08
N VAL A 406 -9.06 9.80 -3.93
CA VAL A 406 -8.68 11.12 -3.40
C VAL A 406 -7.28 11.46 -3.88
N ASN A 407 -7.24 12.40 -4.82
CA ASN A 407 -6.04 12.90 -5.46
C ASN A 407 -5.58 14.18 -4.74
N ASP A 408 -4.29 14.27 -4.44
CA ASP A 408 -3.70 15.39 -3.70
C ASP A 408 -3.01 16.44 -4.58
N GLY A 409 -3.10 16.30 -5.89
CA GLY A 409 -2.53 17.22 -6.86
C GLY A 409 -2.97 18.68 -6.68
N ILE A 410 -2.04 19.60 -6.92
CA ILE A 410 -2.25 21.05 -6.78
C ILE A 410 -2.10 21.73 -8.15
N GLY A 411 -3.05 22.60 -8.50
CA GLY A 411 -2.98 23.43 -9.71
C GLY A 411 -3.79 22.89 -10.90
N GLY A 412 -4.54 21.79 -10.75
CA GLY A 412 -5.43 21.21 -11.78
C GLY A 412 -6.66 22.06 -12.11
N GLY A 413 -7.25 22.69 -11.10
CA GLY A 413 -8.42 23.58 -11.20
C GLY A 413 -9.76 22.84 -11.32
N GLU A 414 -9.76 21.53 -11.48
CA GLU A 414 -10.96 20.67 -11.41
C GLU A 414 -11.04 20.02 -10.02
N ILE A 415 -12.23 19.93 -9.45
CA ILE A 415 -12.43 19.35 -8.12
C ILE A 415 -12.81 17.88 -8.22
N THR A 416 -13.62 17.52 -9.20
CA THR A 416 -14.01 16.13 -9.47
C THR A 416 -13.90 15.84 -10.95
N THR A 417 -13.39 14.67 -11.27
CA THR A 417 -13.32 14.16 -12.65
C THR A 417 -13.83 12.73 -12.71
N ALA A 418 -14.16 12.29 -13.92
CA ALA A 418 -14.29 10.86 -14.18
C ALA A 418 -12.90 10.21 -14.14
N PRO A 419 -12.79 8.93 -13.73
CA PRO A 419 -11.52 8.22 -13.71
C PRO A 419 -10.91 8.16 -15.12
N ASP A 420 -9.61 8.43 -15.24
CA ASP A 420 -8.89 8.38 -16.52
C ASP A 420 -8.19 7.03 -16.71
N ARG A 421 -7.18 6.72 -15.89
CA ARG A 421 -6.37 5.50 -16.01
C ARG A 421 -6.51 4.56 -14.82
N TRP A 422 -6.99 5.07 -13.72
CA TRP A 422 -7.07 4.38 -12.45
C TRP A 422 -8.38 3.58 -12.37
N ALA A 423 -8.32 2.28 -12.75
CA ALA A 423 -9.49 1.43 -12.87
C ALA A 423 -10.07 1.00 -11.51
N ALA A 424 -9.24 0.90 -10.48
CA ALA A 424 -9.68 0.58 -9.13
C ALA A 424 -8.92 1.36 -8.06
N GLU A 425 -9.57 1.61 -6.94
CA GLU A 425 -9.05 2.31 -5.77
C GLU A 425 -9.07 1.42 -4.54
N ASN A 426 -8.13 1.68 -3.64
CA ASN A 426 -8.03 0.98 -2.37
C ASN A 426 -9.26 1.22 -1.48
N THR A 427 -9.62 0.19 -0.73
CA THR A 427 -10.75 0.24 0.23
C THR A 427 -10.37 -0.47 1.53
N PRO A 428 -10.96 -0.10 2.68
CA PRO A 428 -10.64 -0.78 3.93
C PRO A 428 -11.03 -2.27 3.98
N GLN A 429 -11.84 -2.75 3.03
CA GLN A 429 -12.40 -4.09 3.07
C GLN A 429 -11.53 -5.08 2.28
N GLY A 430 -10.63 -5.75 2.97
CA GLY A 430 -9.78 -6.81 2.43
C GLY A 430 -10.34 -8.21 2.65
N ILE A 431 -9.46 -9.21 2.54
CA ILE A 431 -9.78 -10.64 2.70
C ILE A 431 -8.97 -11.28 3.82
N PHE A 432 -9.53 -12.32 4.39
CA PHE A 432 -8.88 -13.30 5.25
C PHE A 432 -9.45 -14.68 4.98
N LEU A 433 -8.59 -15.71 4.96
CA LEU A 433 -8.95 -17.10 4.93
C LEU A 433 -7.84 -17.90 5.62
N ALA A 434 -8.21 -18.87 6.48
CA ALA A 434 -7.29 -19.77 7.15
C ALA A 434 -7.78 -21.23 7.07
N SER A 435 -6.89 -22.12 6.65
CA SER A 435 -7.09 -23.57 6.54
C SER A 435 -5.85 -24.29 7.02
N GLY A 436 -6.00 -25.50 7.50
CA GLY A 436 -4.89 -26.36 7.90
C GLY A 436 -5.09 -27.05 9.25
N PRO A 437 -4.11 -27.85 9.68
CA PRO A 437 -4.26 -28.73 10.84
C PRO A 437 -4.51 -28.02 12.17
N ASP A 438 -4.02 -26.79 12.33
CA ASP A 438 -4.18 -26.02 13.57
C ASP A 438 -5.43 -25.12 13.58
N PHE A 439 -6.17 -25.05 12.46
CA PHE A 439 -7.34 -24.19 12.30
C PHE A 439 -8.63 -24.99 12.16
N GLU A 440 -9.68 -24.54 12.84
CA GLU A 440 -11.03 -25.07 12.70
C GLU A 440 -11.73 -24.44 11.49
N ALA A 441 -12.38 -25.26 10.67
CA ALA A 441 -13.21 -24.78 9.56
C ALA A 441 -14.56 -24.24 10.09
N ARG A 442 -14.63 -22.99 10.47
CA ARG A 442 -15.84 -22.36 11.00
C ARG A 442 -16.67 -21.63 9.95
N GLY A 443 -16.24 -21.67 8.69
CA GLY A 443 -16.90 -20.96 7.59
C GLY A 443 -16.74 -19.44 7.70
N GLN A 444 -17.76 -18.68 7.31
CA GLN A 444 -17.72 -17.24 7.35
C GLN A 444 -17.78 -16.68 8.78
N LEU A 445 -16.74 -15.97 9.18
CA LEU A 445 -16.67 -15.24 10.43
C LEU A 445 -17.28 -13.85 10.29
N LYS A 446 -17.37 -13.12 11.41
CA LYS A 446 -17.65 -11.68 11.37
C LYS A 446 -16.46 -10.93 10.76
N GLN A 447 -16.71 -9.69 10.33
CA GLN A 447 -15.62 -8.79 9.95
C GLN A 447 -14.60 -8.69 11.09
N MET A 448 -13.33 -8.75 10.72
CA MET A 448 -12.19 -8.68 11.63
C MET A 448 -11.32 -7.47 11.33
N SER A 449 -10.46 -7.08 12.27
CA SER A 449 -9.42 -6.08 12.06
C SER A 449 -8.18 -6.72 11.42
N ILE A 450 -7.42 -5.96 10.65
CA ILE A 450 -6.09 -6.38 10.18
C ILE A 450 -5.14 -6.64 11.37
N LEU A 451 -5.36 -5.94 12.49
CA LEU A 451 -4.58 -6.07 13.72
C LEU A 451 -4.74 -7.45 14.37
N ASP A 452 -5.84 -8.17 14.09
CA ASP A 452 -6.11 -9.49 14.64
C ASP A 452 -5.19 -10.59 14.07
N MET A 453 -4.47 -10.28 12.97
CA MET A 453 -3.61 -11.24 12.30
C MET A 453 -2.41 -11.66 13.14
N ALA A 454 -1.59 -10.70 13.60
CA ALA A 454 -0.37 -11.00 14.35
C ALA A 454 -0.64 -11.83 15.60
N PRO A 455 -1.57 -11.44 16.54
CA PRO A 455 -1.85 -12.25 17.71
C PRO A 455 -2.42 -13.64 17.37
N THR A 456 -3.20 -13.75 16.29
CA THR A 456 -3.74 -15.05 15.84
C THR A 456 -2.62 -15.96 15.32
N LEU A 457 -1.69 -15.44 14.52
CA LEU A 457 -0.56 -16.21 13.99
C LEU A 457 0.43 -16.61 15.09
N LEU A 458 0.66 -15.76 16.10
CA LEU A 458 1.46 -16.11 17.27
C LEU A 458 0.84 -17.30 18.03
N VAL A 459 -0.48 -17.27 18.26
CA VAL A 459 -1.18 -18.40 18.90
C VAL A 459 -1.12 -19.68 18.06
N ALA A 460 -1.17 -19.59 16.71
CA ALA A 460 -0.98 -20.74 15.83
C ALA A 460 0.39 -21.42 16.03
N HIS A 461 1.39 -20.64 16.43
CA HIS A 461 2.76 -21.08 16.71
C HIS A 461 3.06 -21.33 18.20
N ASP A 462 2.04 -21.52 19.04
CA ASP A 462 2.17 -21.74 20.48
C ASP A 462 2.88 -20.59 21.24
N CYS A 463 2.88 -19.37 20.69
CA CYS A 463 3.44 -18.19 21.32
C CYS A 463 2.38 -17.41 22.10
N ASP A 464 2.80 -16.83 23.24
CA ASP A 464 1.99 -15.91 24.01
C ASP A 464 1.82 -14.56 23.29
N VAL A 465 0.68 -13.89 23.52
CA VAL A 465 0.33 -12.63 22.83
C VAL A 465 0.94 -11.43 23.57
N PRO A 466 1.73 -10.58 22.90
CA PRO A 466 2.24 -9.34 23.49
C PRO A 466 1.14 -8.39 23.97
N THR A 467 1.34 -7.79 25.15
CA THR A 467 0.34 -6.91 25.78
C THR A 467 0.16 -5.56 25.09
N ASP A 468 1.05 -5.21 24.16
CA ASP A 468 1.01 -3.99 23.36
C ASP A 468 0.44 -4.20 21.94
N MET A 469 -0.04 -5.41 21.61
CA MET A 469 -0.85 -5.65 20.42
C MET A 469 -2.29 -5.24 20.67
N HIS A 470 -2.90 -4.55 19.70
CA HIS A 470 -4.29 -4.07 19.80
C HIS A 470 -5.31 -5.09 19.26
N GLY A 471 -4.84 -6.04 18.44
CA GLY A 471 -5.70 -7.06 17.83
C GLY A 471 -6.14 -8.14 18.81
N GLU A 472 -7.23 -8.82 18.47
CA GLU A 472 -7.77 -9.95 19.20
C GLU A 472 -7.41 -11.26 18.47
N VAL A 473 -7.23 -12.35 19.22
CA VAL A 473 -7.06 -13.68 18.64
C VAL A 473 -8.37 -14.15 18.03
N LEU A 474 -8.34 -14.53 16.75
CA LEU A 474 -9.52 -14.99 16.04
C LEU A 474 -10.04 -16.33 16.59
N PRO A 475 -11.37 -16.54 16.58
CA PRO A 475 -11.98 -17.78 17.08
C PRO A 475 -11.91 -18.91 16.03
N ILE A 476 -10.71 -19.23 15.56
CA ILE A 476 -10.45 -20.24 14.52
C ILE A 476 -9.68 -21.47 15.04
N PHE A 477 -9.43 -21.52 16.33
CA PHE A 477 -8.76 -22.65 16.98
C PHE A 477 -9.74 -23.62 17.62
N ASP A 478 -9.24 -24.81 18.00
CA ASP A 478 -9.95 -25.74 18.86
C ASP A 478 -10.30 -25.06 20.22
N ASP A 479 -11.43 -25.42 20.80
CA ASP A 479 -11.93 -24.87 22.07
C ASP A 479 -10.95 -25.09 23.25
N ASP A 480 -10.04 -26.07 23.15
CA ASP A 480 -9.02 -26.39 24.14
C ASP A 480 -7.72 -25.56 23.95
N ARG A 481 -7.57 -24.80 22.84
CA ARG A 481 -6.40 -23.93 22.60
C ARG A 481 -6.39 -22.80 23.63
N THR A 482 -5.26 -22.61 24.29
CA THR A 482 -5.07 -21.57 25.30
C THR A 482 -3.76 -20.83 25.05
N TRP A 483 -3.72 -19.57 25.37
CA TRP A 483 -2.53 -18.71 25.34
C TRP A 483 -2.55 -17.76 26.54
N ASP A 484 -1.39 -17.28 26.92
CA ASP A 484 -1.22 -16.24 27.92
C ASP A 484 -0.78 -14.91 27.27
N SER A 485 -0.70 -13.86 28.07
CA SER A 485 -0.10 -12.59 27.62
C SER A 485 1.37 -12.54 28.02
N ARG A 486 2.21 -11.91 27.17
CA ARG A 486 3.62 -11.67 27.48
C ARG A 486 3.97 -10.18 27.41
N GLU A 487 5.05 -9.80 28.07
CA GLU A 487 5.64 -8.46 27.91
C GLU A 487 6.24 -8.33 26.50
N PRO A 488 6.15 -7.14 25.87
CA PRO A 488 6.79 -6.89 24.58
C PRO A 488 8.30 -7.06 24.63
N ILE A 489 8.89 -7.57 23.55
CA ILE A 489 10.35 -7.58 23.41
C ILE A 489 10.83 -6.23 22.84
N SER A 490 12.13 -5.93 23.02
CA SER A 490 12.75 -4.74 22.47
C SER A 490 13.80 -5.16 21.44
N LEU A 491 13.70 -4.63 20.23
CA LEU A 491 14.75 -4.76 19.23
C LEU A 491 15.85 -3.74 19.52
N GLY A 492 17.12 -4.12 19.31
CA GLY A 492 18.23 -3.17 19.28
C GLY A 492 18.02 -2.23 18.08
N GLY A 493 18.05 -0.91 18.32
CA GLY A 493 17.61 0.12 17.39
C GLY A 493 17.93 -0.13 15.92
N THR A 494 16.92 -0.04 15.09
CA THR A 494 17.02 -0.03 13.64
C THR A 494 17.73 1.27 13.23
N GLY A 495 18.73 1.20 12.33
CA GLY A 495 19.39 2.38 11.81
C GLY A 495 18.36 3.25 11.05
N ALA A 496 18.38 4.56 11.31
CA ALA A 496 17.55 5.48 10.52
C ALA A 496 17.91 5.33 9.03
N ALA A 497 16.88 5.15 8.21
CA ALA A 497 17.04 5.10 6.76
C ALA A 497 17.35 6.50 6.22
N GLU A 498 18.16 6.58 5.17
CA GLU A 498 18.36 7.83 4.44
C GLU A 498 17.10 8.15 3.63
N ASP A 499 16.77 9.46 3.53
CA ASP A 499 15.66 9.97 2.71
C ASP A 499 15.79 9.48 1.26
N SER A 500 14.74 8.88 0.70
CA SER A 500 14.81 8.20 -0.59
C SER A 500 13.93 8.87 -1.64
N GLU A 501 14.51 9.81 -2.40
CA GLU A 501 13.87 10.33 -3.64
C GLU A 501 13.48 9.18 -4.60
N GLU A 502 14.19 8.09 -4.56
CA GLU A 502 14.01 6.91 -5.42
C GLU A 502 12.73 6.14 -5.10
N VAL A 503 12.38 6.00 -3.82
CA VAL A 503 11.10 5.41 -3.39
C VAL A 503 9.93 6.27 -3.86
N ALA A 504 10.08 7.59 -3.76
CA ALA A 504 9.09 8.55 -4.22
C ALA A 504 8.78 8.42 -5.71
N GLU A 505 9.84 8.38 -6.55
CA GLU A 505 9.69 8.23 -7.98
C GLU A 505 9.00 6.90 -8.34
N ARG A 506 9.30 5.85 -7.57
CA ARG A 506 8.66 4.55 -7.77
C ARG A 506 7.18 4.57 -7.44
N LEU A 507 6.80 5.14 -6.31
CA LEU A 507 5.40 5.29 -5.90
C LEU A 507 4.60 6.13 -6.90
N GLN A 508 5.23 7.19 -7.44
CA GLN A 508 4.65 8.01 -8.50
C GLN A 508 4.38 7.21 -9.79
N GLN A 509 5.35 6.37 -10.22
CA GLN A 509 5.19 5.54 -11.41
C GLN A 509 4.07 4.52 -11.27
N LEU A 510 3.90 3.99 -10.07
CA LEU A 510 2.85 3.05 -9.72
C LEU A 510 1.49 3.76 -9.53
N GLY A 511 1.46 5.11 -9.51
CA GLY A 511 0.24 5.90 -9.37
C GLY A 511 -0.25 6.07 -7.93
N TYR A 512 0.54 5.70 -6.93
CA TYR A 512 0.20 5.91 -5.53
C TYR A 512 0.39 7.36 -5.07
N MET A 513 1.20 8.13 -5.80
CA MET A 513 1.54 9.53 -5.49
C MET A 513 1.65 10.33 -6.79
N GLU A 514 1.34 11.63 -6.77
CA GLU A 514 1.46 12.56 -7.92
C GLU A 514 2.67 13.50 -7.85
#